data_3a92b756022838f30a58ff2ec0124d18
#
_entry.id   3a92b756022838f30a58ff2ec0124d18
#
_cell.length_a   1.000
_cell.length_b   1.000
_cell.length_c   1.000
_cell.angle_alpha   90.00
_cell.angle_beta   90.00
_cell.angle_gamma   90.00
#
_symmetry.space_group_name_H-M   'P 1'
#
loop_
_entity.id
_entity.type
_entity.pdbx_description
1 polymer ?
#
loop_
_entity_poly.entity_id
_entity_poly.type
_entity_poly.pdbx_seq_one_letter_code
_entity_poly.pdbx_strand_id
1 'polypeptide(L)'
;MTRKQWAALTLSLLALGIGGTIAAVSIIDPFEVYHKATAFIPPITNGTQLYSNAGIAKNYAYDSVVIGSSMTENFRPSQLNRLFGGQFVKLCVNGGSSFDHKQMMELAFSTHDVRRVLYGIDLDALTYFYKTPNHETPNYLYDDDLLNDVAYWFNAGVLAKYIPQCLITLGQSDPDQVDTMYRWSDLFTYGKDAVLPGYTFSTRRVEQRDAGEKPTLSYQFQMNVQHNFLPYIEQHPDTQFMFFFPPYSLLSWYQTYENGTLELDLHQKQALIEVLLAYDNVQVYDFQARADWICDLDNYIDTRHYSGAINDAMAEAMAAGENRVTGAAQIEADNDVIRSLVDQLVSAGEWPF
;
A
#
# COMPACT_ATOMS: atom_id res chain seq x y z
N MET A 1 -58.86 -4.38 12.10
CA MET A 1 -58.09 -3.60 11.11
C MET A 1 -58.58 -3.91 9.70
N THR A 2 -58.88 -2.91 8.91
CA THR A 2 -59.24 -3.10 7.48
C THR A 2 -57.99 -3.47 6.67
N ARG A 3 -58.16 -4.09 5.48
CA ARG A 3 -57.06 -4.42 4.60
C ARG A 3 -56.18 -3.17 4.24
N LYS A 4 -56.83 -2.01 4.09
CA LYS A 4 -56.12 -0.74 3.82
C LYS A 4 -55.27 -0.28 5.00
N GLN A 5 -55.80 -0.39 6.23
CA GLN A 5 -55.04 -0.06 7.46
C GLN A 5 -53.88 -1.02 7.67
N TRP A 6 -54.08 -2.33 7.39
CA TRP A 6 -53.01 -3.30 7.48
C TRP A 6 -51.89 -3.01 6.45
N ALA A 7 -52.26 -2.76 5.18
CA ALA A 7 -51.30 -2.42 4.15
C ALA A 7 -50.55 -1.12 4.49
N ALA A 8 -51.25 -0.08 4.95
CA ALA A 8 -50.63 1.18 5.37
C ALA A 8 -49.63 0.98 6.52
N LEU A 9 -49.99 0.18 7.53
CA LEU A 9 -49.10 -0.14 8.65
C LEU A 9 -47.85 -0.89 8.18
N THR A 10 -48.02 -1.91 7.31
CA THR A 10 -46.90 -2.68 6.76
C THR A 10 -45.94 -1.79 5.96
N LEU A 11 -46.47 -0.94 5.09
CA LEU A 11 -45.66 0.00 4.30
C LEU A 11 -44.94 1.01 5.21
N SER A 12 -45.60 1.50 6.25
CA SER A 12 -44.97 2.41 7.22
C SER A 12 -43.84 1.73 8.00
N LEU A 13 -44.03 0.49 8.43
CA LEU A 13 -43.00 -0.28 9.13
C LEU A 13 -41.81 -0.60 8.21
N LEU A 14 -42.06 -0.94 6.94
CA LEU A 14 -41.01 -1.13 5.92
C LEU A 14 -40.22 0.16 5.71
N ALA A 15 -40.93 1.28 5.50
CA ALA A 15 -40.27 2.59 5.30
C ALA A 15 -39.42 3.00 6.52
N LEU A 16 -39.95 2.77 7.74
CA LEU A 16 -39.22 3.01 8.99
C LEU A 16 -37.99 2.09 9.11
N GLY A 17 -38.12 0.81 8.74
CA GLY A 17 -37.00 -0.14 8.73
C GLY A 17 -35.92 0.29 7.77
N ILE A 18 -36.26 0.58 6.51
CA ILE A 18 -35.32 1.04 5.49
C ILE A 18 -34.68 2.35 5.91
N GLY A 19 -35.46 3.38 6.26
CA GLY A 19 -34.95 4.68 6.69
C GLY A 19 -34.10 4.59 7.95
N GLY A 20 -34.49 3.76 8.91
CA GLY A 20 -33.71 3.51 10.12
C GLY A 20 -32.35 2.85 9.84
N THR A 21 -32.29 1.90 8.90
CA THR A 21 -31.05 1.26 8.49
C THR A 21 -30.12 2.27 7.81
N ILE A 22 -30.63 3.04 6.84
CA ILE A 22 -29.86 4.09 6.16
C ILE A 22 -29.30 5.08 7.19
N ALA A 23 -30.16 5.59 8.08
CA ALA A 23 -29.75 6.53 9.11
C ALA A 23 -28.68 5.95 10.05
N ALA A 24 -28.85 4.70 10.49
CA ALA A 24 -27.91 4.04 11.38
C ALA A 24 -26.52 3.87 10.70
N VAL A 25 -26.49 3.40 9.45
CA VAL A 25 -25.23 3.25 8.71
C VAL A 25 -24.57 4.59 8.46
N SER A 26 -25.34 5.61 8.03
CA SER A 26 -24.79 6.93 7.73
C SER A 26 -24.33 7.72 8.96
N ILE A 27 -24.91 7.46 10.14
CA ILE A 27 -24.53 8.13 11.40
C ILE A 27 -23.32 7.44 12.04
N ILE A 28 -23.30 6.10 12.05
CA ILE A 28 -22.20 5.33 12.63
C ILE A 28 -20.99 5.36 11.70
N ASP A 29 -21.24 5.21 10.41
CA ASP A 29 -20.28 5.33 9.31
C ASP A 29 -18.90 4.70 9.59
N PRO A 30 -18.84 3.37 9.72
CA PRO A 30 -17.64 2.66 10.21
C PRO A 30 -16.39 2.88 9.34
N PHE A 31 -16.54 3.34 8.10
CA PHE A 31 -15.46 3.58 7.15
C PHE A 31 -15.32 5.05 6.75
N GLU A 32 -15.98 5.95 7.47
CA GLU A 32 -15.88 7.40 7.23
C GLU A 32 -16.30 7.84 5.83
N VAL A 33 -17.23 7.12 5.21
CA VAL A 33 -17.67 7.38 3.82
C VAL A 33 -18.36 8.73 3.70
N TYR A 34 -19.17 9.11 4.69
CA TYR A 34 -19.98 10.34 4.70
C TYR A 34 -19.40 11.43 5.58
N HIS A 35 -18.64 11.09 6.60
CA HIS A 35 -18.03 12.06 7.52
C HIS A 35 -16.82 11.45 8.23
N LYS A 36 -15.94 12.29 8.73
CA LYS A 36 -14.85 11.84 9.60
C LYS A 36 -15.39 11.14 10.85
N ALA A 37 -14.61 10.22 11.38
CA ALA A 37 -14.84 9.65 12.69
C ALA A 37 -15.03 10.73 13.75
N THR A 38 -15.88 10.44 14.74
CA THR A 38 -16.14 11.35 15.86
C THR A 38 -15.46 10.84 17.11
N ALA A 39 -15.36 11.69 18.14
CA ALA A 39 -14.85 11.30 19.44
C ALA A 39 -15.63 10.14 20.09
N PHE A 40 -16.83 9.84 19.60
CA PHE A 40 -17.68 8.78 20.11
C PHE A 40 -17.67 7.53 19.22
N ILE A 41 -17.47 7.68 17.91
CA ILE A 41 -17.56 6.60 16.94
C ILE A 41 -16.19 6.46 16.28
N PRO A 42 -15.40 5.46 16.70
CA PRO A 42 -14.08 5.24 16.11
C PRO A 42 -14.22 4.60 14.73
N PRO A 43 -13.27 4.89 13.81
CA PRO A 43 -13.25 4.24 12.52
C PRO A 43 -12.78 2.79 12.62
N ILE A 44 -13.14 1.98 11.64
CA ILE A 44 -12.59 0.64 11.44
C ILE A 44 -11.45 0.76 10.44
N THR A 45 -10.22 0.54 10.88
CA THR A 45 -9.03 0.80 10.07
C THR A 45 -8.26 -0.44 9.63
N ASN A 46 -8.48 -1.59 10.27
CA ASN A 46 -7.74 -2.80 9.97
C ASN A 46 -8.48 -3.73 9.01
N GLY A 47 -7.84 -4.07 7.89
CA GLY A 47 -8.37 -4.98 6.87
C GLY A 47 -9.58 -4.43 6.10
N THR A 48 -9.69 -3.10 6.02
CA THR A 48 -10.83 -2.41 5.39
C THR A 48 -10.40 -1.28 4.46
N GLN A 49 -9.15 -1.31 4.03
CA GLN A 49 -8.51 -0.21 3.29
C GLN A 49 -9.36 0.27 2.10
N LEU A 50 -9.88 -0.64 1.29
CA LEU A 50 -10.68 -0.26 0.12
C LEU A 50 -11.97 0.49 0.47
N TYR A 51 -12.58 0.20 1.61
CA TYR A 51 -13.75 0.96 2.09
C TYR A 51 -13.33 2.29 2.71
N SER A 52 -12.35 2.26 3.62
CA SER A 52 -11.92 3.44 4.36
C SER A 52 -11.18 4.45 3.48
N ASN A 53 -10.47 3.99 2.43
CA ASN A 53 -9.79 4.89 1.49
C ASN A 53 -10.78 5.83 0.79
N ALA A 54 -12.01 5.38 0.49
CA ALA A 54 -13.04 6.24 -0.08
C ALA A 54 -13.40 7.40 0.88
N GLY A 55 -13.60 7.07 2.16
CA GLY A 55 -13.90 8.05 3.19
C GLY A 55 -12.75 9.02 3.45
N ILE A 56 -11.52 8.50 3.55
CA ILE A 56 -10.32 9.32 3.72
C ILE A 56 -10.18 10.31 2.57
N ALA A 57 -10.27 9.83 1.33
CA ALA A 57 -10.12 10.65 0.15
C ALA A 57 -11.18 11.77 0.06
N LYS A 58 -12.41 11.51 0.50
CA LYS A 58 -13.50 12.49 0.44
C LYS A 58 -13.53 13.45 1.63
N ASN A 59 -13.23 12.97 2.84
CA ASN A 59 -13.52 13.70 4.06
C ASN A 59 -12.28 14.32 4.75
N TYR A 60 -11.06 13.89 4.40
CA TYR A 60 -9.85 14.45 4.98
C TYR A 60 -9.28 15.56 4.10
N ALA A 61 -8.76 16.61 4.72
CA ALA A 61 -7.99 17.62 4.01
C ALA A 61 -6.56 17.12 3.83
N TYR A 62 -6.10 17.05 2.59
CA TYR A 62 -4.71 16.66 2.27
C TYR A 62 -4.27 17.28 0.94
N ASP A 63 -2.97 17.33 0.74
CA ASP A 63 -2.32 17.70 -0.51
C ASP A 63 -1.23 16.69 -0.90
N SER A 64 -1.10 15.63 -0.12
CA SER A 64 -0.05 14.62 -0.31
C SER A 64 -0.57 13.25 0.08
N VAL A 65 -0.19 12.20 -0.67
CA VAL A 65 -0.70 10.84 -0.43
C VAL A 65 0.43 9.81 -0.36
N VAL A 66 0.24 8.78 0.47
CA VAL A 66 1.04 7.56 0.46
C VAL A 66 0.24 6.48 -0.24
N ILE A 67 0.80 5.89 -1.28
CA ILE A 67 0.21 4.82 -2.08
C ILE A 67 1.15 3.61 -2.08
N GLY A 68 0.60 2.43 -2.06
CA GLY A 68 1.31 1.16 -2.10
C GLY A 68 0.60 0.06 -1.33
N SER A 69 1.32 -1.01 -1.08
CA SER A 69 0.83 -2.20 -0.38
C SER A 69 0.98 -2.09 1.16
N SER A 70 0.93 -3.23 1.85
CA SER A 70 1.24 -3.34 3.28
C SER A 70 2.59 -2.72 3.69
N MET A 71 3.53 -2.63 2.76
CA MET A 71 4.85 -2.03 2.99
C MET A 71 4.78 -0.53 3.28
N THR A 72 3.69 0.13 2.87
CA THR A 72 3.47 1.57 3.06
C THR A 72 2.54 1.91 4.22
N GLU A 73 1.82 0.94 4.76
CA GLU A 73 0.80 1.17 5.80
C GLU A 73 1.37 1.70 7.13
N ASN A 74 2.64 1.37 7.42
CA ASN A 74 3.29 1.78 8.67
C ASN A 74 3.89 3.19 8.64
N PHE A 75 3.93 3.88 7.50
CA PHE A 75 4.32 5.30 7.50
C PHE A 75 3.40 6.14 8.39
N ARG A 76 3.98 7.14 9.04
CA ARG A 76 3.24 8.09 9.88
C ARG A 76 3.05 9.40 9.13
N PRO A 77 1.83 9.75 8.73
CA PRO A 77 1.54 11.05 8.10
C PRO A 77 2.10 12.26 8.86
N SER A 78 2.05 12.27 10.19
CA SER A 78 2.62 13.37 10.98
C SER A 78 4.14 13.53 10.79
N GLN A 79 4.88 12.43 10.65
CA GLN A 79 6.31 12.47 10.35
C GLN A 79 6.56 12.96 8.92
N LEU A 80 5.80 12.47 7.95
CA LEU A 80 5.91 12.91 6.55
C LEU A 80 5.60 14.41 6.42
N ASN A 81 4.55 14.90 7.12
CA ASN A 81 4.20 16.32 7.15
C ASN A 81 5.36 17.16 7.69
N ARG A 82 6.03 16.69 8.74
CA ARG A 82 7.19 17.41 9.32
C ARG A 82 8.40 17.41 8.38
N LEU A 83 8.66 16.32 7.69
CA LEU A 83 9.83 16.13 6.84
C LEU A 83 9.69 16.81 5.48
N PHE A 84 8.53 16.67 4.85
CA PHE A 84 8.30 17.12 3.47
C PHE A 84 7.41 18.34 3.37
N GLY A 85 6.75 18.74 4.47
CA GLY A 85 5.68 19.72 4.46
C GLY A 85 4.41 19.19 3.82
N GLY A 86 3.32 19.95 3.90
CA GLY A 86 2.01 19.52 3.39
C GLY A 86 1.22 18.68 4.39
N GLN A 87 0.19 18.01 3.89
CA GLN A 87 -0.72 17.19 4.66
C GLN A 87 -0.82 15.81 3.97
N PHE A 88 -0.18 14.80 4.54
CA PHE A 88 -0.22 13.43 4.02
C PHE A 88 -1.42 12.65 4.56
N VAL A 89 -1.99 11.80 3.72
CA VAL A 89 -2.87 10.70 4.11
C VAL A 89 -2.38 9.41 3.47
N LYS A 90 -2.85 8.27 3.98
CA LYS A 90 -2.53 6.94 3.42
C LYS A 90 -3.73 6.42 2.63
N LEU A 91 -3.52 6.12 1.35
CA LEU A 91 -4.46 5.41 0.50
C LEU A 91 -3.79 4.09 0.04
N CYS A 92 -3.47 3.26 1.02
CA CYS A 92 -2.76 2.00 0.81
C CYS A 92 -3.75 0.86 0.53
N VAL A 93 -3.28 -0.18 -0.18
CA VAL A 93 -4.06 -1.40 -0.43
C VAL A 93 -3.18 -2.61 -0.14
N ASN A 94 -3.42 -3.27 0.98
CA ASN A 94 -2.67 -4.45 1.38
C ASN A 94 -2.71 -5.52 0.29
N GLY A 95 -1.54 -5.98 -0.17
CA GLY A 95 -1.42 -6.94 -1.26
C GLY A 95 -1.99 -6.44 -2.60
N GLY A 96 -2.14 -5.13 -2.77
CA GLY A 96 -2.68 -4.52 -3.98
C GLY A 96 -1.80 -4.75 -5.21
N SER A 97 -2.44 -4.92 -6.36
CA SER A 97 -1.79 -4.84 -7.67
C SER A 97 -1.52 -3.38 -8.05
N SER A 98 -0.75 -3.15 -9.10
CA SER A 98 -0.55 -1.80 -9.63
C SER A 98 -1.87 -1.17 -10.12
N PHE A 99 -2.86 -1.98 -10.50
CA PHE A 99 -4.19 -1.50 -10.85
C PHE A 99 -4.98 -1.03 -9.62
N ASP A 100 -4.89 -1.75 -8.49
CA ASP A 100 -5.50 -1.28 -7.23
C ASP A 100 -4.88 0.06 -6.79
N HIS A 101 -3.55 0.19 -6.89
CA HIS A 101 -2.85 1.44 -6.58
C HIS A 101 -3.24 2.57 -7.55
N LYS A 102 -3.45 2.25 -8.84
CA LYS A 102 -3.97 3.21 -9.81
C LYS A 102 -5.32 3.77 -9.37
N GLN A 103 -6.25 2.92 -8.91
CA GLN A 103 -7.55 3.36 -8.42
C GLN A 103 -7.42 4.33 -7.24
N MET A 104 -6.42 4.13 -6.37
CA MET A 104 -6.12 5.06 -5.26
C MET A 104 -5.58 6.40 -5.78
N MET A 105 -4.75 6.40 -6.81
CA MET A 105 -4.31 7.64 -7.48
C MET A 105 -5.49 8.36 -8.12
N GLU A 106 -6.34 7.65 -8.86
CA GLU A 106 -7.57 8.21 -9.45
C GLU A 106 -8.44 8.89 -8.40
N LEU A 107 -8.67 8.20 -7.30
CA LEU A 107 -9.46 8.70 -6.19
C LEU A 107 -8.83 9.96 -5.57
N ALA A 108 -7.52 9.94 -5.31
CA ALA A 108 -6.82 11.09 -4.74
C ALA A 108 -6.88 12.33 -5.66
N PHE A 109 -6.57 12.16 -6.93
CA PHE A 109 -6.57 13.27 -7.90
C PHE A 109 -7.97 13.75 -8.27
N SER A 110 -9.01 12.94 -8.14
CA SER A 110 -10.39 13.37 -8.37
C SER A 110 -10.96 14.21 -7.23
N THR A 111 -10.40 14.08 -6.03
CA THR A 111 -10.92 14.76 -4.83
C THR A 111 -10.08 15.95 -4.38
N HIS A 112 -8.77 15.96 -4.67
CA HIS A 112 -7.84 16.97 -4.17
C HIS A 112 -6.76 17.37 -5.19
N ASP A 113 -6.19 18.56 -5.00
CA ASP A 113 -4.99 19.01 -5.71
C ASP A 113 -3.75 18.38 -5.04
N VAL A 114 -3.34 17.22 -5.54
CA VAL A 114 -2.24 16.45 -4.96
C VAL A 114 -0.89 17.01 -5.39
N ARG A 115 -0.09 17.46 -4.43
CA ARG A 115 1.26 17.99 -4.65
C ARG A 115 2.35 16.94 -4.58
N ARG A 116 2.13 15.87 -3.77
CA ARG A 116 3.10 14.78 -3.61
C ARG A 116 2.42 13.44 -3.55
N VAL A 117 3.04 12.49 -4.22
CA VAL A 117 2.72 11.07 -4.12
C VAL A 117 3.96 10.34 -3.64
N LEU A 118 3.91 9.76 -2.44
CA LEU A 118 4.91 8.81 -1.96
C LEU A 118 4.42 7.41 -2.31
N TYR A 119 5.12 6.73 -3.22
CA TYR A 119 4.67 5.45 -3.77
C TYR A 119 5.68 4.34 -3.51
N GLY A 120 5.26 3.32 -2.75
CA GLY A 120 6.04 2.10 -2.55
C GLY A 120 5.86 1.13 -3.72
N ILE A 121 6.94 0.82 -4.42
CA ILE A 121 6.93 -0.11 -5.55
C ILE A 121 7.24 -1.52 -5.06
N ASP A 122 6.23 -2.37 -5.04
CA ASP A 122 6.39 -3.81 -4.95
C ASP A 122 6.47 -4.40 -6.37
N LEU A 123 7.59 -5.03 -6.72
CA LEU A 123 7.74 -5.63 -8.06
C LEU A 123 6.66 -6.66 -8.36
N ASP A 124 6.22 -7.40 -7.35
CA ASP A 124 5.13 -8.38 -7.49
C ASP A 124 3.80 -7.73 -7.92
N ALA A 125 3.52 -6.49 -7.48
CA ALA A 125 2.32 -5.76 -7.89
C ALA A 125 2.24 -5.52 -9.40
N LEU A 126 3.39 -5.54 -10.08
CA LEU A 126 3.52 -5.38 -11.53
C LEU A 126 3.39 -6.70 -12.31
N THR A 127 3.32 -7.84 -11.62
CA THR A 127 3.13 -9.15 -12.24
C THR A 127 1.67 -9.45 -12.55
N TYR A 128 0.73 -8.75 -11.91
CA TYR A 128 -0.70 -8.89 -12.15
C TYR A 128 -1.11 -8.31 -13.51
N PHE A 129 -2.27 -8.73 -13.98
CA PHE A 129 -2.81 -8.17 -15.23
C PHE A 129 -3.19 -6.71 -15.03
N TYR A 130 -2.67 -5.85 -15.90
CA TYR A 130 -2.71 -4.38 -15.75
C TYR A 130 -4.10 -3.73 -15.78
N LYS A 131 -5.15 -4.45 -16.11
CA LYS A 131 -6.55 -3.98 -16.16
C LYS A 131 -7.45 -4.61 -15.10
N THR A 132 -6.92 -5.43 -14.23
CA THR A 132 -7.72 -6.17 -13.27
C THR A 132 -7.21 -5.92 -11.86
N PRO A 133 -8.08 -5.48 -10.95
CA PRO A 133 -7.70 -5.32 -9.56
C PRO A 133 -7.43 -6.71 -8.94
N ASN A 134 -6.53 -6.75 -7.96
CA ASN A 134 -6.32 -7.93 -7.14
C ASN A 134 -7.42 -8.10 -6.08
N HIS A 135 -8.11 -7.00 -5.76
CA HIS A 135 -9.17 -6.95 -4.77
C HIS A 135 -10.47 -6.44 -5.37
N GLU A 136 -11.60 -6.92 -4.87
CA GLU A 136 -12.91 -6.41 -5.25
C GLU A 136 -13.12 -5.02 -4.64
N THR A 137 -13.05 -3.99 -5.47
CA THR A 137 -13.18 -2.60 -5.06
C THR A 137 -14.66 -2.21 -4.93
N PRO A 138 -15.08 -1.58 -3.82
CA PRO A 138 -16.44 -1.07 -3.66
C PRO A 138 -16.62 0.24 -4.47
N ASN A 139 -16.64 0.13 -5.79
CA ASN A 139 -16.66 1.28 -6.71
C ASN A 139 -17.81 2.26 -6.44
N TYR A 140 -18.92 1.78 -5.87
CA TYR A 140 -20.04 2.60 -5.46
C TYR A 140 -19.72 3.60 -4.34
N LEU A 141 -18.59 3.44 -3.64
CA LEU A 141 -18.10 4.42 -2.67
C LEU A 141 -17.10 5.42 -3.27
N TYR A 142 -16.63 5.17 -4.50
CA TYR A 142 -15.57 5.96 -5.13
C TYR A 142 -16.11 7.03 -6.07
N ASP A 143 -17.42 7.17 -6.18
CA ASP A 143 -18.11 8.23 -6.90
C ASP A 143 -18.94 9.10 -5.96
N ASP A 144 -19.70 10.04 -6.51
CA ASP A 144 -20.58 10.93 -5.75
C ASP A 144 -22.07 10.57 -5.92
N ASP A 145 -22.40 9.41 -6.48
CA ASP A 145 -23.76 8.95 -6.67
C ASP A 145 -24.31 8.24 -5.42
N LEU A 146 -24.99 8.98 -4.55
CA LEU A 146 -25.63 8.44 -3.35
C LEU A 146 -26.69 7.35 -3.64
N LEU A 147 -27.18 7.23 -4.89
CA LEU A 147 -28.21 6.23 -5.19
C LEU A 147 -27.62 4.80 -5.25
N ASN A 148 -26.36 4.66 -5.60
CA ASN A 148 -25.68 3.37 -5.61
C ASN A 148 -25.15 2.96 -4.22
N ASP A 149 -25.09 3.88 -3.24
CA ASP A 149 -24.73 3.61 -1.84
C ASP A 149 -25.69 2.66 -1.13
N VAL A 150 -26.81 2.30 -1.77
CA VAL A 150 -27.68 1.23 -1.31
C VAL A 150 -26.89 -0.06 -1.03
N ALA A 151 -25.82 -0.30 -1.79
CA ALA A 151 -24.91 -1.42 -1.60
C ALA A 151 -24.12 -1.32 -0.28
N TYR A 152 -23.85 -0.10 0.22
CA TYR A 152 -23.22 0.14 1.52
C TYR A 152 -24.24 0.05 2.66
N TRP A 153 -25.36 0.75 2.56
CA TRP A 153 -26.37 0.80 3.62
C TRP A 153 -26.95 -0.58 3.96
N PHE A 154 -27.05 -1.47 2.99
CA PHE A 154 -27.58 -2.82 3.16
C PHE A 154 -26.51 -3.91 3.05
N ASN A 155 -25.23 -3.54 3.18
CA ASN A 155 -24.15 -4.52 3.22
C ASN A 155 -24.21 -5.36 4.49
N ALA A 156 -24.26 -6.68 4.32
CA ALA A 156 -24.39 -7.61 5.45
C ALA A 156 -23.18 -7.53 6.42
N GLY A 157 -21.97 -7.31 5.89
CA GLY A 157 -20.76 -7.13 6.70
C GLY A 157 -20.81 -5.83 7.50
N VAL A 158 -21.26 -4.73 6.89
CA VAL A 158 -21.43 -3.44 7.56
C VAL A 158 -22.41 -3.60 8.72
N LEU A 159 -23.59 -4.17 8.46
CA LEU A 159 -24.65 -4.29 9.46
C LEU A 159 -24.36 -5.29 10.58
N ALA A 160 -23.76 -6.45 10.25
CA ALA A 160 -23.59 -7.54 11.20
C ALA A 160 -22.24 -7.56 11.92
N LYS A 161 -21.22 -6.90 11.36
CA LYS A 161 -19.85 -6.91 11.92
C LYS A 161 -19.38 -5.51 12.31
N TYR A 162 -19.35 -4.58 11.35
CA TYR A 162 -18.64 -3.31 11.56
C TYR A 162 -19.42 -2.31 12.40
N ILE A 163 -20.74 -2.17 12.22
CA ILE A 163 -21.57 -1.34 13.11
C ILE A 163 -21.52 -1.84 14.56
N PRO A 164 -21.73 -3.14 14.87
CA PRO A 164 -21.57 -3.64 16.23
C PRO A 164 -20.17 -3.39 16.79
N GLN A 165 -19.11 -3.53 15.99
CA GLN A 165 -17.75 -3.25 16.43
C GLN A 165 -17.58 -1.78 16.83
N CYS A 166 -18.04 -0.82 16.02
CA CYS A 166 -18.02 0.60 16.37
C CYS A 166 -18.79 0.87 17.66
N LEU A 167 -19.96 0.23 17.87
CA LEU A 167 -20.76 0.41 19.09
C LEU A 167 -20.08 -0.15 20.33
N ILE A 168 -19.28 -1.22 20.22
CA ILE A 168 -18.52 -1.79 21.33
C ILE A 168 -17.34 -0.88 21.72
N THR A 169 -16.76 -0.17 20.75
CA THR A 169 -15.57 0.70 20.93
C THR A 169 -15.93 2.18 21.10
N LEU A 170 -17.20 2.51 21.31
CA LEU A 170 -17.66 3.89 21.52
C LEU A 170 -16.83 4.63 22.58
N GLY A 171 -16.33 5.80 22.23
CA GLY A 171 -15.57 6.66 23.14
C GLY A 171 -14.15 6.22 23.42
N GLN A 172 -13.63 5.18 22.72
CA GLN A 172 -12.30 4.61 22.97
C GLN A 172 -11.20 5.14 22.03
N SER A 173 -11.56 5.90 21.00
CA SER A 173 -10.56 6.36 20.02
C SER A 173 -10.53 7.87 19.87
N ASP A 174 -9.33 8.33 19.50
CA ASP A 174 -9.11 9.68 18.98
C ASP A 174 -9.36 9.64 17.46
N PRO A 175 -10.37 10.35 16.95
CA PRO A 175 -10.67 10.36 15.51
C PRO A 175 -9.56 10.98 14.65
N ASP A 176 -8.64 11.74 15.25
CA ASP A 176 -7.52 12.37 14.52
C ASP A 176 -6.26 11.50 14.45
N GLN A 177 -6.33 10.23 14.83
CA GLN A 177 -5.19 9.28 14.76
C GLN A 177 -4.87 8.82 13.34
N VAL A 178 -4.59 9.75 12.42
CA VAL A 178 -4.21 9.44 11.03
C VAL A 178 -2.93 8.59 10.98
N ASP A 179 -2.05 8.73 11.97
CA ASP A 179 -0.80 7.97 12.05
C ASP A 179 -1.03 6.48 12.31
N THR A 180 -2.04 6.13 13.11
CA THR A 180 -2.32 4.75 13.49
C THR A 180 -3.19 4.00 12.48
N MET A 181 -3.83 4.75 11.56
CA MET A 181 -4.67 4.18 10.51
C MET A 181 -3.85 3.19 9.65
N TYR A 182 -4.35 1.97 9.48
CA TYR A 182 -3.72 0.84 8.77
C TYR A 182 -2.42 0.33 9.38
N ARG A 183 -1.89 0.96 10.42
CA ARG A 183 -0.63 0.55 11.04
C ARG A 183 -0.76 -0.83 11.68
N TRP A 184 0.02 -1.77 11.20
CA TRP A 184 0.03 -3.16 11.68
C TRP A 184 1.31 -3.50 12.45
N SER A 185 2.36 -2.70 12.32
CA SER A 185 3.68 -2.99 12.89
C SER A 185 3.66 -3.36 14.38
N ASP A 186 2.81 -2.69 15.15
CA ASP A 186 2.76 -2.87 16.60
C ASP A 186 2.02 -4.15 17.02
N LEU A 187 1.47 -4.91 16.05
CA LEU A 187 0.71 -6.15 16.29
C LEU A 187 1.58 -7.40 16.20
N PHE A 188 2.83 -7.29 15.78
CA PHE A 188 3.71 -8.43 15.51
C PHE A 188 4.99 -8.39 16.31
N THR A 189 5.57 -9.59 16.51
CA THR A 189 6.92 -9.75 17.06
C THR A 189 7.89 -9.94 15.90
N TYR A 190 8.94 -9.15 15.90
CA TYR A 190 10.01 -9.18 14.91
C TYR A 190 11.16 -10.04 15.43
N GLY A 191 11.98 -10.54 14.53
CA GLY A 191 13.23 -11.14 14.87
C GLY A 191 13.61 -12.34 14.04
N LYS A 192 14.90 -12.62 14.07
CA LYS A 192 15.54 -13.76 13.42
C LYS A 192 14.84 -15.09 13.77
N ASP A 193 14.44 -15.27 15.03
CA ASP A 193 13.75 -16.47 15.51
C ASP A 193 12.32 -16.62 14.94
N ALA A 194 11.69 -15.54 14.50
CA ALA A 194 10.40 -15.59 13.83
C ALA A 194 10.53 -15.94 12.34
N VAL A 195 11.62 -15.48 11.71
CA VAL A 195 11.81 -15.57 10.25
C VAL A 195 12.49 -16.87 9.82
N LEU A 196 13.57 -17.29 10.51
CA LEU A 196 14.42 -18.41 10.07
C LEU A 196 13.86 -19.84 10.23
N PRO A 197 12.95 -20.15 11.17
CA PRO A 197 12.52 -21.54 11.40
C PRO A 197 11.90 -22.23 10.18
N GLY A 198 11.43 -21.47 9.18
CA GLY A 198 10.89 -21.99 7.92
C GLY A 198 11.90 -22.13 6.79
N TYR A 199 13.19 -21.77 7.04
CA TYR A 199 14.20 -21.71 5.99
C TYR A 199 15.16 -22.87 6.01
N THR A 200 15.46 -23.38 4.79
CA THR A 200 16.54 -24.33 4.53
C THR A 200 17.49 -23.71 3.53
N PHE A 201 18.73 -23.53 3.92
CA PHE A 201 19.76 -22.96 3.04
C PHE A 201 20.50 -24.05 2.27
N SER A 202 20.90 -23.73 1.04
CA SER A 202 21.60 -24.63 0.15
C SER A 202 22.86 -23.99 -0.41
N THR A 203 23.98 -24.73 -0.38
CA THR A 203 25.22 -24.33 -1.07
C THR A 203 25.19 -24.67 -2.56
N ARG A 204 24.09 -25.27 -3.06
CA ARG A 204 23.95 -25.60 -4.48
C ARG A 204 23.80 -24.31 -5.29
N ARG A 205 24.65 -24.15 -6.29
CA ARG A 205 24.52 -23.07 -7.28
C ARG A 205 23.31 -23.34 -8.17
N VAL A 206 22.45 -22.33 -8.31
CA VAL A 206 21.27 -22.36 -9.18
C VAL A 206 21.57 -21.56 -10.43
N GLU A 207 21.33 -22.19 -11.59
CA GLU A 207 21.47 -21.49 -12.88
C GLU A 207 20.38 -20.41 -12.99
N GLN A 208 20.83 -19.18 -13.22
CA GLN A 208 19.92 -18.05 -13.38
C GLN A 208 19.41 -17.99 -14.81
N ARG A 209 18.15 -17.60 -14.97
CA ARG A 209 17.56 -17.36 -16.30
C ARG A 209 18.29 -16.20 -16.97
N ASP A 210 18.50 -16.33 -18.27
CA ASP A 210 19.09 -15.26 -19.07
C ASP A 210 18.18 -14.03 -19.04
N ALA A 211 18.71 -12.94 -18.51
CA ALA A 211 18.04 -11.65 -18.41
C ALA A 211 18.30 -10.76 -19.65
N GLY A 212 19.14 -11.24 -20.58
CA GLY A 212 19.59 -10.48 -21.75
C GLY A 212 20.71 -9.47 -21.42
N GLU A 213 21.29 -8.89 -22.47
CA GLU A 213 22.40 -7.93 -22.33
C GLU A 213 21.99 -6.56 -21.79
N LYS A 214 20.71 -6.20 -21.94
CA LYS A 214 20.19 -4.89 -21.53
C LYS A 214 18.99 -5.05 -20.59
N PRO A 215 18.91 -4.21 -19.55
CA PRO A 215 17.73 -4.15 -18.71
C PRO A 215 16.49 -3.88 -19.55
N THR A 216 15.48 -4.74 -19.39
CA THR A 216 14.25 -4.67 -20.18
C THR A 216 13.06 -5.03 -19.31
N LEU A 217 11.96 -4.32 -19.46
CA LEU A 217 10.70 -4.70 -18.82
C LEU A 217 10.07 -5.87 -19.56
N SER A 218 9.63 -6.90 -18.83
CA SER A 218 8.74 -7.90 -19.38
C SER A 218 7.44 -7.24 -19.88
N TYR A 219 6.73 -7.92 -20.78
CA TYR A 219 5.48 -7.38 -21.32
C TYR A 219 4.49 -6.96 -20.21
N GLN A 220 4.35 -7.77 -19.17
CA GLN A 220 3.42 -7.47 -18.08
C GLN A 220 3.84 -6.22 -17.29
N PHE A 221 5.12 -6.08 -16.97
CA PHE A 221 5.66 -4.88 -16.32
C PHE A 221 5.45 -3.65 -17.20
N GLN A 222 5.80 -3.74 -18.49
CA GLN A 222 5.64 -2.64 -19.44
C GLN A 222 4.18 -2.16 -19.49
N MET A 223 3.22 -3.08 -19.59
CA MET A 223 1.80 -2.73 -19.62
C MET A 223 1.33 -2.07 -18.32
N ASN A 224 1.79 -2.58 -17.16
CA ASN A 224 1.47 -1.95 -15.87
C ASN A 224 2.05 -0.54 -15.77
N VAL A 225 3.31 -0.35 -16.15
CA VAL A 225 3.96 0.97 -16.15
C VAL A 225 3.21 1.95 -17.07
N GLN A 226 2.94 1.54 -18.32
CA GLN A 226 2.28 2.39 -19.32
C GLN A 226 0.84 2.76 -18.98
N HIS A 227 0.11 1.92 -18.26
CA HIS A 227 -1.30 2.16 -17.98
C HIS A 227 -1.60 2.59 -16.55
N ASN A 228 -0.75 2.22 -15.60
CA ASN A 228 -1.05 2.42 -14.18
C ASN A 228 -0.12 3.44 -13.50
N PHE A 229 0.97 3.88 -14.15
CA PHE A 229 1.91 4.86 -13.62
C PHE A 229 2.05 6.10 -14.52
N LEU A 230 2.54 5.92 -15.76
CA LEU A 230 2.93 7.03 -16.62
C LEU A 230 1.81 8.04 -16.88
N PRO A 231 0.53 7.64 -17.08
CA PRO A 231 -0.53 8.61 -17.32
C PRO A 231 -0.69 9.63 -16.19
N TYR A 232 -0.45 9.23 -14.93
CA TYR A 232 -0.55 10.14 -13.78
C TYR A 232 0.65 11.08 -13.70
N ILE A 233 1.85 10.56 -13.96
CA ILE A 233 3.08 11.35 -13.98
C ILE A 233 2.99 12.44 -15.05
N GLU A 234 2.51 12.08 -16.24
CA GLU A 234 2.38 12.98 -17.41
C GLU A 234 1.26 14.00 -17.27
N GLN A 235 0.11 13.60 -16.71
CA GLN A 235 -1.04 14.48 -16.53
C GLN A 235 -0.90 15.46 -15.36
N HIS A 236 0.00 15.16 -14.41
CA HIS A 236 0.22 15.97 -13.21
C HIS A 236 1.68 16.44 -13.10
N PRO A 237 2.15 17.30 -14.02
CA PRO A 237 3.57 17.73 -14.04
C PRO A 237 3.97 18.56 -12.81
N ASP A 238 3.02 19.17 -12.12
CA ASP A 238 3.25 19.95 -10.89
C ASP A 238 3.25 19.07 -9.63
N THR A 239 2.88 17.80 -9.75
CA THR A 239 2.93 16.82 -8.65
C THR A 239 4.30 16.18 -8.59
N GLN A 240 4.92 16.16 -7.42
CA GLN A 240 6.15 15.42 -7.15
C GLN A 240 5.84 13.95 -6.86
N PHE A 241 6.29 13.05 -7.71
CA PHE A 241 6.21 11.62 -7.49
C PHE A 241 7.51 11.11 -6.86
N MET A 242 7.41 10.55 -5.66
CA MET A 242 8.51 9.98 -4.89
C MET A 242 8.30 8.46 -4.84
N PHE A 243 8.93 7.75 -5.77
CA PHE A 243 8.89 6.29 -5.79
C PHE A 243 9.99 5.72 -4.91
N PHE A 244 9.70 4.68 -4.17
CA PHE A 244 10.73 3.95 -3.44
C PHE A 244 10.57 2.44 -3.57
N PHE A 245 11.69 1.74 -3.58
CA PHE A 245 11.76 0.29 -3.52
C PHE A 245 12.00 -0.12 -2.07
N PRO A 246 11.04 -0.82 -1.43
CA PRO A 246 11.13 -1.17 -0.02
C PRO A 246 12.25 -2.18 0.24
N PRO A 247 12.93 -2.10 1.40
CA PRO A 247 14.04 -2.99 1.75
C PRO A 247 13.50 -4.36 2.18
N TYR A 248 13.17 -5.23 1.22
CA TYR A 248 12.90 -6.64 1.53
C TYR A 248 14.12 -7.30 2.15
N SER A 249 13.93 -8.23 3.09
CA SER A 249 15.09 -8.92 3.65
C SER A 249 15.89 -9.65 2.58
N LEU A 250 17.16 -9.91 2.84
CA LEU A 250 18.02 -10.68 1.95
C LEU A 250 17.43 -12.06 1.63
N LEU A 251 16.58 -12.63 2.49
CA LEU A 251 15.88 -13.88 2.22
C LEU A 251 14.92 -13.79 1.04
N SER A 252 14.32 -12.63 0.79
CA SER A 252 13.49 -12.43 -0.41
C SER A 252 14.32 -12.53 -1.67
N TRP A 253 15.51 -11.93 -1.69
CA TRP A 253 16.44 -12.03 -2.81
C TRP A 253 17.03 -13.44 -2.95
N TYR A 254 17.29 -14.13 -1.84
CA TYR A 254 17.69 -15.52 -1.87
C TYR A 254 16.60 -16.43 -2.46
N GLN A 255 15.32 -16.15 -2.20
CA GLN A 255 14.21 -16.88 -2.86
C GLN A 255 14.18 -16.65 -4.38
N THR A 256 14.40 -15.43 -4.85
CA THR A 256 14.48 -15.18 -6.30
C THR A 256 15.68 -15.90 -6.92
N TYR A 257 16.82 -15.97 -6.20
CA TYR A 257 17.96 -16.77 -6.63
C TYR A 257 17.64 -18.26 -6.71
N GLU A 258 16.99 -18.83 -5.69
CA GLU A 258 16.59 -20.26 -5.71
C GLU A 258 15.60 -20.57 -6.83
N ASN A 259 14.77 -19.62 -7.22
CA ASN A 259 13.85 -19.74 -8.36
C ASN A 259 14.56 -19.54 -9.72
N GLY A 260 15.83 -19.16 -9.72
CA GLY A 260 16.60 -18.85 -10.93
C GLY A 260 16.18 -17.58 -11.63
N THR A 261 15.62 -16.59 -10.90
CA THR A 261 15.08 -15.34 -11.47
C THR A 261 15.76 -14.08 -10.96
N LEU A 262 16.81 -14.18 -10.11
CA LEU A 262 17.49 -13.04 -9.51
C LEU A 262 17.92 -12.01 -10.56
N GLU A 263 18.63 -12.44 -11.61
CA GLU A 263 19.11 -11.51 -12.64
C GLU A 263 17.98 -10.88 -13.44
N LEU A 264 16.91 -11.64 -13.70
CA LEU A 264 15.72 -11.12 -14.38
C LEU A 264 15.05 -10.02 -13.54
N ASP A 265 14.89 -10.24 -12.24
CA ASP A 265 14.21 -9.30 -11.36
C ASP A 265 15.06 -8.03 -11.14
N LEU A 266 16.40 -8.16 -11.03
CA LEU A 266 17.31 -7.02 -10.98
C LEU A 266 17.28 -6.20 -12.28
N HIS A 267 17.26 -6.85 -13.45
CA HIS A 267 17.13 -6.17 -14.74
C HIS A 267 15.78 -5.46 -14.89
N GLN A 268 14.68 -6.09 -14.46
CA GLN A 268 13.36 -5.45 -14.48
C GLN A 268 13.30 -4.23 -13.55
N LYS A 269 13.88 -4.33 -12.34
CA LYS A 269 14.01 -3.20 -11.42
C LYS A 269 14.79 -2.05 -12.07
N GLN A 270 15.94 -2.33 -12.64
CA GLN A 270 16.75 -1.32 -13.31
C GLN A 270 15.99 -0.66 -14.46
N ALA A 271 15.38 -1.42 -15.36
CA ALA A 271 14.63 -0.89 -16.49
C ALA A 271 13.45 -0.01 -16.02
N LEU A 272 12.78 -0.41 -14.93
CA LEU A 272 11.70 0.40 -14.34
C LEU A 272 12.23 1.73 -13.81
N ILE A 273 13.32 1.71 -13.07
CA ILE A 273 13.93 2.93 -12.54
C ILE A 273 14.36 3.87 -13.68
N GLU A 274 14.99 3.34 -14.74
CA GLU A 274 15.39 4.13 -15.90
C GLU A 274 14.20 4.80 -16.60
N VAL A 275 13.06 4.11 -16.72
CA VAL A 275 11.82 4.69 -17.25
C VAL A 275 11.29 5.80 -16.34
N LEU A 276 11.29 5.61 -15.04
CA LEU A 276 10.79 6.59 -14.08
C LEU A 276 11.68 7.85 -14.02
N LEU A 277 12.99 7.68 -14.07
CA LEU A 277 13.95 8.80 -14.04
C LEU A 277 13.94 9.67 -15.32
N ALA A 278 13.20 9.28 -16.37
CA ALA A 278 13.01 10.10 -17.54
C ALA A 278 12.07 11.31 -17.32
N TYR A 279 11.40 11.39 -16.16
CA TYR A 279 10.45 12.45 -15.84
C TYR A 279 11.00 13.40 -14.77
N ASP A 280 10.97 14.69 -15.02
CA ASP A 280 11.54 15.73 -14.14
C ASP A 280 10.82 15.83 -12.79
N ASN A 281 9.53 15.48 -12.73
CA ASN A 281 8.71 15.48 -11.53
C ASN A 281 8.79 14.17 -10.73
N VAL A 282 9.71 13.26 -11.08
CA VAL A 282 9.92 11.97 -10.42
C VAL A 282 11.23 11.94 -9.64
N GLN A 283 11.17 11.37 -8.46
CA GLN A 283 12.33 10.97 -7.67
C GLN A 283 12.19 9.48 -7.35
N VAL A 284 13.31 8.75 -7.42
CA VAL A 284 13.36 7.33 -7.10
C VAL A 284 14.37 7.10 -5.98
N TYR A 285 13.99 6.26 -5.01
CA TYR A 285 14.82 5.86 -3.88
C TYR A 285 14.91 4.33 -3.85
N ASP A 286 16.12 3.78 -3.76
CA ASP A 286 16.33 2.34 -3.66
C ASP A 286 16.88 1.96 -2.28
N PHE A 287 16.06 1.30 -1.48
CA PHE A 287 16.45 0.80 -0.16
C PHE A 287 16.82 -0.68 -0.18
N GLN A 288 16.71 -1.35 -1.32
CA GLN A 288 16.95 -2.78 -1.44
C GLN A 288 18.43 -3.18 -1.35
N ALA A 289 19.34 -2.22 -1.54
CA ALA A 289 20.79 -2.43 -1.36
C ALA A 289 21.31 -2.01 0.04
N ARG A 290 20.42 -1.61 0.97
CA ARG A 290 20.78 -1.27 2.35
C ARG A 290 21.13 -2.53 3.14
N ALA A 291 22.39 -2.99 3.01
CA ALA A 291 22.85 -4.21 3.67
C ALA A 291 22.62 -4.19 5.20
N ASP A 292 22.78 -3.02 5.83
CA ASP A 292 22.51 -2.80 7.25
C ASP A 292 21.05 -3.05 7.65
N TRP A 293 20.11 -2.94 6.71
CA TRP A 293 18.70 -3.23 6.94
C TRP A 293 18.32 -4.63 6.47
N ILE A 294 18.64 -4.97 5.21
CA ILE A 294 18.16 -6.22 4.60
C ILE A 294 18.77 -7.48 5.18
N CYS A 295 19.96 -7.38 5.81
CA CYS A 295 20.61 -8.50 6.50
C CYS A 295 20.25 -8.60 7.99
N ASP A 296 19.69 -7.55 8.59
CA ASP A 296 19.26 -7.58 9.99
C ASP A 296 17.82 -8.08 10.11
N LEU A 297 17.67 -9.39 10.29
CA LEU A 297 16.35 -10.04 10.42
C LEU A 297 15.58 -9.64 11.67
N ASP A 298 16.19 -8.95 12.63
CA ASP A 298 15.46 -8.41 13.79
C ASP A 298 14.50 -7.30 13.42
N ASN A 299 14.60 -6.78 12.19
CA ASN A 299 13.65 -5.85 11.63
C ASN A 299 12.42 -6.49 10.96
N TYR A 300 12.35 -7.82 10.82
CA TYR A 300 11.36 -8.50 9.98
C TYR A 300 10.48 -9.49 10.74
N ILE A 301 9.24 -9.68 10.27
CA ILE A 301 8.32 -10.75 10.69
C ILE A 301 8.33 -11.93 9.71
N ASP A 302 8.72 -11.69 8.48
CA ASP A 302 8.87 -12.68 7.40
C ASP A 302 9.95 -12.18 6.42
N THR A 303 9.99 -12.69 5.20
CA THR A 303 10.99 -12.31 4.20
C THR A 303 10.85 -10.89 3.65
N ARG A 304 9.72 -10.22 3.87
CA ARG A 304 9.39 -8.93 3.26
C ARG A 304 8.95 -7.87 4.25
N HIS A 305 8.08 -8.23 5.19
CA HIS A 305 7.44 -7.28 6.09
C HIS A 305 8.40 -6.85 7.20
N TYR A 306 8.79 -5.60 7.14
CA TYR A 306 9.67 -4.94 8.11
C TYR A 306 8.87 -4.10 9.11
N SER A 307 9.52 -3.74 10.20
CA SER A 307 8.96 -2.94 11.30
C SER A 307 8.65 -1.49 10.85
N GLY A 308 7.70 -0.85 11.52
CA GLY A 308 7.41 0.56 11.32
C GLY A 308 8.61 1.48 11.57
N ALA A 309 9.61 1.04 12.35
CA ALA A 309 10.86 1.76 12.52
C ALA A 309 11.65 1.91 11.22
N ILE A 310 11.58 0.92 10.33
CA ILE A 310 12.18 1.00 8.99
C ILE A 310 11.42 2.00 8.12
N ASN A 311 10.08 2.06 8.19
CA ASN A 311 9.32 3.11 7.49
C ASN A 311 9.72 4.51 7.98
N ASP A 312 9.88 4.68 9.30
CA ASP A 312 10.31 5.95 9.87
C ASP A 312 11.73 6.34 9.38
N ALA A 313 12.65 5.37 9.37
CA ALA A 313 14.02 5.59 8.88
C ALA A 313 14.07 5.87 7.38
N MET A 314 13.24 5.19 6.57
CA MET A 314 13.12 5.50 5.13
C MET A 314 12.62 6.92 4.89
N ALA A 315 11.63 7.39 5.67
CA ALA A 315 11.12 8.75 5.55
C ALA A 315 12.21 9.78 5.83
N GLU A 316 13.03 9.58 6.86
CA GLU A 316 14.15 10.45 7.21
C GLU A 316 15.26 10.40 6.14
N ALA A 317 15.62 9.22 5.67
CA ALA A 317 16.60 9.04 4.60
C ALA A 317 16.16 9.74 3.30
N MET A 318 14.90 9.59 2.90
CA MET A 318 14.35 10.28 1.73
C MET A 318 14.39 11.80 1.90
N ALA A 319 14.05 12.32 3.07
CA ALA A 319 14.11 13.76 3.35
C ALA A 319 15.53 14.30 3.34
N ALA A 320 16.52 13.49 3.73
CA ALA A 320 17.94 13.81 3.65
C ALA A 320 18.52 13.65 2.22
N GLY A 321 17.75 13.08 1.27
CA GLY A 321 18.20 12.75 -0.07
C GLY A 321 19.09 11.50 -0.13
N GLU A 322 19.12 10.71 0.94
CA GLU A 322 19.84 9.45 0.98
C GLU A 322 19.11 8.37 0.17
N ASN A 323 19.86 7.41 -0.38
CA ASN A 323 19.35 6.34 -1.25
C ASN A 323 18.58 6.84 -2.49
N ARG A 324 18.68 8.14 -2.82
CA ARG A 324 18.12 8.68 -4.06
C ARG A 324 18.93 8.18 -5.24
N VAL A 325 18.25 7.55 -6.19
CA VAL A 325 18.87 7.06 -7.43
C VAL A 325 19.01 8.22 -8.40
N THR A 326 20.22 8.39 -8.96
CA THR A 326 20.55 9.48 -9.88
C THR A 326 20.97 9.02 -11.28
N GLY A 327 21.11 7.71 -11.50
CA GLY A 327 21.48 7.18 -12.81
C GLY A 327 21.84 5.69 -12.82
N ALA A 328 22.02 5.15 -14.01
CA ALA A 328 22.21 3.72 -14.26
C ALA A 328 23.41 3.11 -13.52
N ALA A 329 24.53 3.84 -13.43
CA ALA A 329 25.73 3.33 -12.75
C ALA A 329 25.50 3.06 -11.24
N GLN A 330 24.67 3.86 -10.59
CA GLN A 330 24.30 3.64 -9.20
C GLN A 330 23.39 2.42 -9.08
N ILE A 331 22.42 2.26 -9.97
CA ILE A 331 21.50 1.11 -9.96
C ILE A 331 22.30 -0.20 -10.09
N GLU A 332 23.26 -0.23 -11.00
CA GLU A 332 24.12 -1.41 -11.19
C GLU A 332 24.96 -1.70 -9.94
N ALA A 333 25.54 -0.66 -9.31
CA ALA A 333 26.28 -0.82 -8.07
C ALA A 333 25.38 -1.36 -6.92
N ASP A 334 24.14 -0.87 -6.81
CA ASP A 334 23.16 -1.35 -5.84
C ASP A 334 22.76 -2.82 -6.13
N ASN A 335 22.61 -3.18 -7.41
CA ASN A 335 22.35 -4.56 -7.82
C ASN A 335 23.53 -5.49 -7.51
N ASP A 336 24.79 -5.01 -7.67
CA ASP A 336 25.99 -5.78 -7.31
C ASP A 336 26.09 -6.04 -5.80
N VAL A 337 25.62 -5.12 -4.95
CA VAL A 337 25.51 -5.36 -3.51
C VAL A 337 24.56 -6.55 -3.26
N ILE A 338 23.40 -6.57 -3.88
CA ILE A 338 22.43 -7.66 -3.72
C ILE A 338 23.03 -9.00 -4.20
N ARG A 339 23.66 -9.03 -5.40
CA ARG A 339 24.34 -10.22 -5.93
C ARG A 339 25.37 -10.76 -4.96
N SER A 340 26.22 -9.86 -4.44
CA SER A 340 27.30 -10.20 -3.49
C SER A 340 26.76 -10.79 -2.20
N LEU A 341 25.71 -10.21 -1.63
CA LEU A 341 25.10 -10.69 -0.40
C LEU A 341 24.41 -12.06 -0.58
N VAL A 342 23.70 -12.25 -1.69
CA VAL A 342 23.12 -13.55 -2.04
C VAL A 342 24.20 -14.59 -2.25
N ASP A 343 25.31 -14.26 -2.91
CA ASP A 343 26.44 -15.16 -3.11
C ASP A 343 27.12 -15.56 -1.80
N GLN A 344 27.25 -14.64 -0.85
CA GLN A 344 27.75 -14.93 0.50
C GLN A 344 26.81 -15.91 1.22
N LEU A 345 25.50 -15.69 1.16
CA LEU A 345 24.50 -16.57 1.78
C LEU A 345 24.54 -17.99 1.19
N VAL A 346 24.58 -18.11 -0.15
CA VAL A 346 24.72 -19.41 -0.84
C VAL A 346 26.04 -20.10 -0.49
N SER A 347 27.13 -19.35 -0.40
CA SER A 347 28.43 -19.91 -0.06
C SER A 347 28.53 -20.40 1.39
N ALA A 348 27.85 -19.71 2.30
CA ALA A 348 27.79 -20.11 3.72
C ALA A 348 26.91 -21.36 3.94
N GLY A 349 25.78 -21.48 3.21
CA GLY A 349 24.81 -22.53 3.43
C GLY A 349 24.02 -22.42 4.72
N GLU A 350 24.10 -21.27 5.38
CA GLU A 350 23.38 -20.86 6.58
C GLU A 350 23.26 -19.35 6.62
N TRP A 351 22.48 -18.79 7.53
CA TRP A 351 22.39 -17.35 7.71
C TRP A 351 23.67 -16.79 8.32
N PRO A 352 24.49 -16.03 7.58
CA PRO A 352 25.80 -15.60 8.04
C PRO A 352 25.81 -14.20 8.71
N PHE A 353 24.65 -13.51 8.79
CA PHE A 353 24.52 -12.11 9.24
C PHE A 353 23.88 -11.97 10.62
#